data_fe62213bf0e225fe2dc2023fd5585f31
#
_entry.id   fe62213bf0e225fe2dc2023fd5585f31
#
_cell.length_a   1.000
_cell.length_b   1.000
_cell.length_c   1.000
_cell.angle_alpha   90.00
_cell.angle_beta   90.00
_cell.angle_gamma   90.00
#
_symmetry.space_group_name_H-M   'P 1'
#
loop_
_entity.id
_entity.type
_entity.pdbx_description
1 polymer ?
#
loop_
_entity_poly.entity_id
_entity_poly.type
_entity_poly.pdbx_seq_one_letter_code
_entity_poly.pdbx_strand_id
1 'polypeptide(L)'
;FAGCAHFESIEYSQEISEENPETIEAFDQFINDIFETEVTENTINLHFTISDPEKYGITDYPVTLGDLSNDAMSDSNARLENYLSGLSSFSYTELTLNQQLTYDILENYFQLQLDMADMYLYDELLRPSTGVQAQLPILYEEYSFNSKKDVEDYLKLLALTDEYFDQIISFEKEKADAGLFMSDFACQNIIDQCNAFIADSDNHYLIETFNTRIDKLTGLTQSEKDHYRLQNEKILHEHIFPAYENLVAALTDLLGSGTNENGLCYFPEGKQYYE
;
A
#
# COMPACT_ATOMS: atom_id res chain seq x y z
N PHE A 1 -3.39 -25.74 -43.72
CA PHE A 1 -2.87 -24.39 -44.04
C PHE A 1 -1.88 -24.01 -42.97
N ALA A 2 -0.58 -24.08 -43.34
CA ALA A 2 0.56 -23.70 -42.47
C ALA A 2 0.77 -22.19 -42.58
N GLY A 3 0.54 -21.47 -41.50
CA GLY A 3 0.95 -20.08 -41.33
C GLY A 3 2.30 -20.07 -40.58
N CYS A 4 3.39 -19.89 -41.31
CA CYS A 4 4.69 -19.57 -40.72
C CYS A 4 4.61 -18.16 -40.15
N ALA A 5 4.52 -18.02 -38.83
CA ALA A 5 4.86 -16.78 -38.17
C ALA A 5 6.37 -16.59 -38.27
N HIS A 6 6.79 -15.56 -38.99
CA HIS A 6 8.16 -15.07 -38.93
C HIS A 6 8.35 -14.43 -37.57
N PHE A 7 9.05 -15.12 -36.68
CA PHE A 7 9.69 -14.48 -35.54
C PHE A 7 10.92 -13.75 -36.10
N GLU A 8 10.83 -12.44 -36.25
CA GLU A 8 12.02 -11.63 -36.35
C GLU A 8 12.77 -11.76 -35.01
N SER A 9 13.92 -12.41 -35.06
CA SER A 9 14.86 -12.39 -33.95
C SER A 9 15.28 -10.92 -33.76
N ILE A 10 14.83 -10.31 -32.65
CA ILE A 10 15.40 -9.06 -32.16
C ILE A 10 16.83 -9.44 -31.79
N GLU A 11 17.82 -9.11 -32.69
CA GLU A 11 19.21 -9.10 -32.32
C GLU A 11 19.37 -7.98 -31.28
N TYR A 12 19.39 -8.37 -29.99
CA TYR A 12 19.99 -7.54 -28.98
C TYR A 12 21.47 -7.38 -29.35
N SER A 13 21.84 -6.24 -29.91
CA SER A 13 23.21 -5.82 -29.93
C SER A 13 23.63 -5.72 -28.45
N GLN A 14 24.41 -6.69 -27.98
CA GLN A 14 25.14 -6.55 -26.72
C GLN A 14 26.11 -5.37 -26.91
N GLU A 15 25.69 -4.19 -26.56
CA GLU A 15 26.62 -3.12 -26.24
C GLU A 15 27.44 -3.65 -25.06
N ILE A 16 28.74 -3.76 -25.27
CA ILE A 16 29.69 -4.22 -24.27
C ILE A 16 29.62 -3.17 -23.16
N SER A 17 29.11 -3.56 -22.00
CA SER A 17 29.09 -2.72 -20.81
C SER A 17 30.56 -2.33 -20.49
N GLU A 18 30.83 -1.04 -20.46
CA GLU A 18 32.11 -0.48 -19.99
C GLU A 18 31.97 -0.24 -18.47
N GLU A 19 31.78 -1.31 -17.72
CA GLU A 19 31.52 -1.25 -16.27
C GLU A 19 32.50 -0.32 -15.54
N ASN A 20 31.95 0.67 -14.82
CA ASN A 20 32.71 1.60 -14.00
C ASN A 20 32.39 1.37 -12.53
N PRO A 21 33.36 0.92 -11.71
CA PRO A 21 33.12 0.62 -10.30
C PRO A 21 32.54 1.78 -9.47
N GLU A 22 32.92 3.02 -9.76
CA GLU A 22 32.43 4.20 -9.04
C GLU A 22 30.95 4.46 -9.40
N THR A 23 30.57 4.31 -10.67
CA THR A 23 29.19 4.44 -11.13
C THR A 23 28.32 3.32 -10.57
N ILE A 24 28.84 2.09 -10.53
CA ILE A 24 28.17 0.92 -9.96
C ILE A 24 27.84 1.12 -8.48
N GLU A 25 28.83 1.54 -7.67
CA GLU A 25 28.63 1.78 -6.23
C GLU A 25 27.66 2.93 -5.98
N ALA A 26 27.77 4.02 -6.73
CA ALA A 26 26.87 5.15 -6.62
C ALA A 26 25.41 4.80 -7.01
N PHE A 27 25.23 3.95 -8.03
CA PHE A 27 23.91 3.46 -8.43
C PHE A 27 23.30 2.56 -7.36
N ASP A 28 24.07 1.63 -6.79
CA ASP A 28 23.57 0.78 -5.70
C ASP A 28 23.11 1.61 -4.49
N GLN A 29 23.89 2.64 -4.14
CA GLN A 29 23.48 3.55 -3.05
C GLN A 29 22.19 4.30 -3.39
N PHE A 30 22.07 4.83 -4.61
CA PHE A 30 20.87 5.53 -5.07
C PHE A 30 19.62 4.63 -5.00
N ILE A 31 19.73 3.37 -5.44
CA ILE A 31 18.63 2.41 -5.38
C ILE A 31 18.27 2.04 -3.94
N ASN A 32 19.27 1.90 -3.07
CA ASN A 32 19.03 1.64 -1.65
C ASN A 32 18.32 2.82 -0.96
N ASP A 33 18.68 4.06 -1.28
CA ASP A 33 18.02 5.25 -0.75
C ASP A 33 16.55 5.33 -1.18
N ILE A 34 16.26 5.01 -2.45
CA ILE A 34 14.87 4.88 -2.94
C ILE A 34 14.14 3.79 -2.18
N PHE A 35 14.73 2.60 -2.07
CA PHE A 35 14.11 1.47 -1.38
C PHE A 35 13.78 1.79 0.08
N GLU A 36 14.72 2.41 0.82
CA GLU A 36 14.50 2.82 2.21
C GLU A 36 13.36 3.82 2.32
N THR A 37 13.32 4.81 1.45
CA THR A 37 12.25 5.80 1.41
C THR A 37 10.89 5.15 1.17
N GLU A 38 10.75 4.38 0.09
CA GLU A 38 9.47 3.81 -0.33
C GLU A 38 8.96 2.72 0.64
N VAL A 39 9.85 1.91 1.22
CA VAL A 39 9.43 0.84 2.15
C VAL A 39 8.96 1.38 3.49
N THR A 40 9.46 2.57 3.91
CA THR A 40 9.09 3.21 5.17
C THR A 40 7.84 4.10 5.07
N GLU A 41 7.33 4.38 3.87
CA GLU A 41 6.09 5.12 3.62
C GLU A 41 4.85 4.44 4.24
N ASN A 42 4.92 3.12 4.47
CA ASN A 42 3.85 2.36 5.10
C ASN A 42 4.46 1.28 6.02
N THR A 43 4.16 1.34 7.30
CA THR A 43 4.74 0.44 8.31
C THR A 43 4.30 -1.02 8.13
N ILE A 44 3.08 -1.26 7.62
CA ILE A 44 2.63 -2.62 7.31
C ILE A 44 3.47 -3.17 6.15
N ASN A 45 3.68 -2.39 5.09
CA ASN A 45 4.54 -2.78 3.98
C ASN A 45 5.97 -3.08 4.45
N LEU A 46 6.55 -2.20 5.27
CA LEU A 46 7.87 -2.42 5.88
C LEU A 46 7.92 -3.75 6.64
N HIS A 47 6.93 -4.02 7.50
CA HIS A 47 6.87 -5.22 8.34
C HIS A 47 6.82 -6.51 7.54
N PHE A 48 6.04 -6.54 6.44
CA PHE A 48 5.92 -7.73 5.60
C PHE A 48 7.04 -7.87 4.56
N THR A 49 7.76 -6.78 4.25
CA THR A 49 8.86 -6.79 3.29
C THR A 49 10.19 -7.14 3.94
N ILE A 50 10.47 -6.64 5.15
CA ILE A 50 11.76 -6.79 5.83
C ILE A 50 11.54 -7.34 7.24
N SER A 51 12.09 -8.53 7.51
CA SER A 51 11.98 -9.17 8.83
C SER A 51 12.83 -8.52 9.94
N ASP A 52 13.87 -7.79 9.58
CA ASP A 52 14.82 -7.14 10.48
C ASP A 52 15.35 -5.84 9.83
N PRO A 53 14.58 -4.74 9.93
CA PRO A 53 14.95 -3.46 9.30
C PRO A 53 16.29 -2.90 9.77
N GLU A 54 16.68 -3.14 11.04
CA GLU A 54 17.94 -2.65 11.59
C GLU A 54 19.16 -3.19 10.84
N LYS A 55 19.09 -4.41 10.27
CA LYS A 55 20.17 -4.96 9.45
C LYS A 55 20.39 -4.22 8.15
N TYR A 56 19.39 -3.47 7.69
CA TYR A 56 19.45 -2.64 6.49
C TYR A 56 19.66 -1.16 6.81
N GLY A 57 19.96 -0.82 8.08
CA GLY A 57 20.16 0.55 8.51
C GLY A 57 18.86 1.31 8.81
N ILE A 58 17.70 0.69 8.63
CA ILE A 58 16.38 1.29 8.85
C ILE A 58 16.04 1.20 10.34
N THR A 59 16.38 2.25 11.09
CA THR A 59 16.25 2.27 12.55
C THR A 59 15.25 3.28 13.07
N ASP A 60 14.99 4.35 12.31
CA ASP A 60 14.08 5.43 12.67
C ASP A 60 13.11 5.70 11.51
N TYR A 61 11.89 5.29 11.69
CA TYR A 61 10.81 5.47 10.72
C TYR A 61 9.49 5.79 11.43
N PRO A 62 8.62 6.61 10.83
CA PRO A 62 7.30 6.87 11.38
C PRO A 62 6.43 5.61 11.34
N VAL A 63 5.61 5.41 12.37
CA VAL A 63 4.55 4.40 12.29
C VAL A 63 3.36 5.01 11.57
N THR A 64 3.04 4.48 10.39
CA THR A 64 2.01 5.04 9.50
C THR A 64 1.35 3.96 8.65
N LEU A 65 0.10 4.21 8.24
CA LEU A 65 -0.62 3.43 7.23
C LEU A 65 -0.47 4.02 5.81
N GLY A 66 0.33 5.09 5.68
CA GLY A 66 0.40 5.93 4.49
C GLY A 66 -0.52 7.15 4.61
N ASP A 67 -0.42 8.05 3.64
CA ASP A 67 -1.21 9.27 3.54
C ASP A 67 -1.84 9.35 2.15
N LEU A 68 -3.18 9.49 2.08
CA LEU A 68 -3.97 9.57 0.85
C LEU A 68 -4.40 11.01 0.54
N SER A 69 -3.88 12.01 1.25
CA SER A 69 -4.19 13.42 1.01
C SER A 69 -3.66 13.91 -0.33
N ASN A 70 -4.29 14.95 -0.88
CA ASN A 70 -3.83 15.59 -2.11
C ASN A 70 -2.41 16.18 -1.98
N ASP A 71 -2.04 16.64 -0.78
CA ASP A 71 -0.69 17.13 -0.51
C ASP A 71 0.32 15.98 -0.59
N ALA A 72 0.03 14.84 0.03
CA ALA A 72 0.89 13.65 -0.04
C ALA A 72 1.03 13.09 -1.46
N MET A 73 -0.05 13.13 -2.26
CA MET A 73 0.02 12.75 -3.69
C MET A 73 0.90 13.71 -4.49
N SER A 74 0.80 15.01 -4.24
CA SER A 74 1.67 16.02 -4.88
C SER A 74 3.14 15.81 -4.51
N ASP A 75 3.43 15.53 -3.23
CA ASP A 75 4.78 15.23 -2.75
C ASP A 75 5.32 13.93 -3.35
N SER A 76 4.47 12.91 -3.49
CA SER A 76 4.82 11.65 -4.15
C SER A 76 5.19 11.87 -5.63
N ASN A 77 4.41 12.65 -6.37
CA ASN A 77 4.72 12.98 -7.76
C ASN A 77 6.04 13.74 -7.89
N ALA A 78 6.28 14.73 -7.04
CA ALA A 78 7.56 15.46 -7.02
C ALA A 78 8.74 14.54 -6.68
N ARG A 79 8.54 13.55 -5.82
CA ARG A 79 9.54 12.52 -5.49
C ARG A 79 9.83 11.61 -6.67
N LEU A 80 8.81 11.16 -7.41
CA LEU A 80 8.97 10.37 -8.63
C LEU A 80 9.74 11.11 -9.72
N GLU A 81 9.47 12.42 -9.92
CA GLU A 81 10.24 13.28 -10.82
C GLU A 81 11.72 13.36 -10.41
N ASN A 82 12.00 13.50 -9.11
CA ASN A 82 13.35 13.50 -8.58
C ASN A 82 14.06 12.13 -8.78
N TYR A 83 13.35 11.02 -8.64
CA TYR A 83 13.89 9.69 -8.91
C TYR A 83 14.26 9.51 -10.38
N LEU A 84 13.40 9.91 -11.31
CA LEU A 84 13.70 9.90 -12.75
C LEU A 84 14.91 10.79 -13.11
N SER A 85 14.94 11.99 -12.52
CA SER A 85 16.08 12.90 -12.70
C SER A 85 17.39 12.31 -12.17
N GLY A 86 17.34 11.70 -10.97
CA GLY A 86 18.47 11.00 -10.38
C GLY A 86 18.92 9.80 -11.22
N LEU A 87 17.97 8.99 -11.67
CA LEU A 87 18.22 7.83 -12.52
C LEU A 87 18.92 8.24 -13.83
N SER A 88 18.42 9.29 -14.49
CA SER A 88 18.98 9.80 -15.74
C SER A 88 20.39 10.42 -15.61
N SER A 89 20.89 10.64 -14.40
CA SER A 89 22.25 11.11 -14.16
C SER A 89 23.32 10.02 -14.30
N PHE A 90 22.92 8.75 -14.29
CA PHE A 90 23.84 7.63 -14.44
C PHE A 90 24.08 7.30 -15.90
N SER A 91 25.34 6.99 -16.25
CA SER A 91 25.70 6.47 -17.55
C SER A 91 25.30 4.99 -17.68
N TYR A 92 24.24 4.72 -18.44
CA TYR A 92 23.66 3.37 -18.58
C TYR A 92 24.72 2.32 -18.98
N THR A 93 25.62 2.65 -19.90
CA THR A 93 26.68 1.73 -20.39
C THR A 93 27.76 1.43 -19.35
N GLU A 94 27.88 2.22 -18.29
CA GLU A 94 28.82 2.00 -17.19
C GLU A 94 28.25 1.09 -16.09
N LEU A 95 26.95 0.77 -16.16
CA LEU A 95 26.27 -0.12 -15.22
C LEU A 95 26.46 -1.59 -15.60
N THR A 96 26.41 -2.46 -14.59
CA THR A 96 26.33 -3.91 -14.84
C THR A 96 25.00 -4.28 -15.52
N LEU A 97 24.92 -5.43 -16.18
CA LEU A 97 23.69 -5.89 -16.84
C LEU A 97 22.49 -5.98 -15.87
N ASN A 98 22.73 -6.36 -14.61
CA ASN A 98 21.67 -6.40 -13.60
C ASN A 98 21.21 -5.01 -13.22
N GLN A 99 22.13 -4.05 -13.10
CA GLN A 99 21.79 -2.66 -12.81
C GLN A 99 21.08 -1.98 -13.98
N GLN A 100 21.46 -2.28 -15.22
CA GLN A 100 20.76 -1.84 -16.43
C GLN A 100 19.30 -2.32 -16.43
N LEU A 101 19.07 -3.59 -16.08
CA LEU A 101 17.71 -4.12 -15.94
C LEU A 101 16.93 -3.40 -14.81
N THR A 102 17.58 -3.13 -13.69
CA THR A 102 16.97 -2.37 -12.58
C THR A 102 16.63 -0.94 -13.02
N TYR A 103 17.55 -0.30 -13.75
CA TYR A 103 17.35 1.02 -14.33
C TYR A 103 16.11 1.05 -15.24
N ASP A 104 16.02 0.12 -16.19
CA ASP A 104 14.91 0.04 -17.14
C ASP A 104 13.56 -0.19 -16.43
N ILE A 105 13.55 -1.05 -15.42
CA ILE A 105 12.33 -1.33 -14.63
C ILE A 105 11.89 -0.08 -13.89
N LEU A 106 12.80 0.61 -13.20
CA LEU A 106 12.48 1.79 -12.41
C LEU A 106 12.09 2.98 -13.26
N GLU A 107 12.80 3.21 -14.40
CA GLU A 107 12.43 4.26 -15.34
C GLU A 107 11.01 4.08 -15.86
N ASN A 108 10.67 2.87 -16.32
CA ASN A 108 9.32 2.56 -16.79
C ASN A 108 8.28 2.69 -15.68
N TYR A 109 8.59 2.21 -14.47
CA TYR A 109 7.68 2.27 -13.35
C TYR A 109 7.38 3.71 -12.92
N PHE A 110 8.41 4.53 -12.73
CA PHE A 110 8.24 5.93 -12.32
C PHE A 110 7.54 6.76 -13.38
N GLN A 111 7.88 6.54 -14.67
CA GLN A 111 7.20 7.23 -15.77
C GLN A 111 5.73 6.86 -15.81
N LEU A 112 5.38 5.57 -15.67
CA LEU A 112 3.99 5.12 -15.64
C LEU A 112 3.21 5.75 -14.48
N GLN A 113 3.79 5.81 -13.28
CA GLN A 113 3.14 6.44 -12.13
C GLN A 113 2.86 7.93 -12.38
N LEU A 114 3.80 8.66 -12.99
CA LEU A 114 3.62 10.07 -13.33
C LEU A 114 2.59 10.26 -14.44
N ASP A 115 2.59 9.41 -15.46
CA ASP A 115 1.60 9.46 -16.55
C ASP A 115 0.16 9.21 -16.02
N MET A 116 0.04 8.47 -14.92
CA MET A 116 -1.23 8.17 -14.26
C MET A 116 -1.61 9.17 -13.16
N ALA A 117 -0.75 10.13 -12.83
CA ALA A 117 -0.96 11.03 -11.69
C ALA A 117 -2.28 11.81 -11.75
N ASP A 118 -2.70 12.26 -12.94
CA ASP A 118 -3.97 12.97 -13.16
C ASP A 118 -5.20 12.02 -13.14
N MET A 119 -4.97 10.71 -13.09
CA MET A 119 -6.01 9.68 -13.12
C MET A 119 -6.21 9.00 -11.75
N TYR A 120 -5.71 9.56 -10.66
CA TYR A 120 -5.75 8.95 -9.31
C TYR A 120 -7.16 8.58 -8.84
N LEU A 121 -8.21 9.29 -9.26
CA LEU A 121 -9.59 8.97 -8.91
C LEU A 121 -10.11 7.67 -9.58
N TYR A 122 -9.36 7.09 -10.52
CA TYR A 122 -9.67 5.77 -11.07
C TYR A 122 -9.19 4.62 -10.19
N ASP A 123 -8.34 4.91 -9.20
CA ASP A 123 -7.94 3.91 -8.20
C ASP A 123 -9.16 3.41 -7.42
N GLU A 124 -9.15 2.12 -7.14
CA GLU A 124 -10.22 1.46 -6.38
C GLU A 124 -9.69 1.02 -5.02
N LEU A 125 -9.69 1.94 -4.04
CA LEU A 125 -9.25 1.65 -2.67
C LEU A 125 -10.18 0.66 -1.98
N LEU A 126 -11.48 0.75 -2.24
CA LEU A 126 -12.51 -0.14 -1.73
C LEU A 126 -12.99 -1.09 -2.83
N ARG A 127 -12.97 -2.39 -2.56
CA ARG A 127 -13.45 -3.44 -3.46
C ARG A 127 -14.07 -4.59 -2.65
N PRO A 128 -15.08 -5.28 -3.13
CA PRO A 128 -15.75 -6.35 -2.38
C PRO A 128 -14.84 -7.45 -1.82
N SER A 129 -13.72 -7.77 -2.49
CA SER A 129 -12.84 -8.89 -2.06
C SER A 129 -11.43 -8.47 -1.71
N THR A 130 -10.93 -7.40 -2.29
CA THR A 130 -9.51 -7.00 -2.23
C THR A 130 -9.30 -5.53 -1.86
N GLY A 131 -10.37 -4.84 -1.45
CA GLY A 131 -10.27 -3.47 -0.96
C GLY A 131 -9.64 -3.39 0.42
N VAL A 132 -9.21 -2.19 0.81
CA VAL A 132 -8.57 -1.92 2.10
C VAL A 132 -9.41 -2.43 3.26
N GLN A 133 -10.73 -2.27 3.21
CA GLN A 133 -11.65 -2.73 4.28
C GLN A 133 -11.58 -4.25 4.52
N ALA A 134 -11.20 -5.04 3.51
CA ALA A 134 -11.07 -6.49 3.61
C ALA A 134 -9.63 -6.94 3.89
N GLN A 135 -8.64 -6.24 3.33
CA GLN A 135 -7.23 -6.63 3.44
C GLN A 135 -6.58 -6.18 4.76
N LEU A 136 -6.89 -4.97 5.23
CA LEU A 136 -6.26 -4.43 6.44
C LEU A 136 -6.47 -5.29 7.68
N PRO A 137 -7.68 -5.84 7.95
CA PRO A 137 -7.88 -6.77 9.06
C PRO A 137 -7.05 -8.05 8.97
N ILE A 138 -6.85 -8.58 7.75
CA ILE A 138 -6.01 -9.76 7.52
C ILE A 138 -4.55 -9.45 7.83
N LEU A 139 -4.06 -8.28 7.38
CA LEU A 139 -2.71 -7.84 7.68
C LEU A 139 -2.50 -7.62 9.18
N TYR A 140 -3.51 -7.13 9.89
CA TYR A 140 -3.47 -7.04 11.35
C TYR A 140 -3.47 -8.42 12.03
N GLU A 141 -4.25 -9.37 11.53
CA GLU A 141 -4.26 -10.75 12.06
C GLU A 141 -2.91 -11.42 11.90
N GLU A 142 -2.27 -11.25 10.74
CA GLU A 142 -1.00 -11.91 10.39
C GLU A 142 0.26 -11.13 10.85
N TYR A 143 0.11 -9.93 11.41
CA TYR A 143 1.22 -9.11 11.87
C TYR A 143 2.04 -9.83 12.94
N SER A 144 3.31 -10.14 12.67
CA SER A 144 4.19 -10.94 13.55
C SER A 144 4.72 -10.12 14.72
N PHE A 145 4.81 -10.72 15.91
CA PHE A 145 5.47 -10.13 17.08
C PHE A 145 6.80 -10.83 17.34
N ASN A 146 7.91 -10.28 16.85
CA ASN A 146 9.27 -10.77 17.07
C ASN A 146 9.96 -9.97 18.19
N SER A 147 9.52 -8.76 18.46
CA SER A 147 10.07 -7.83 19.44
C SER A 147 8.96 -7.05 20.15
N LYS A 148 9.33 -6.36 21.23
CA LYS A 148 8.45 -5.41 21.90
C LYS A 148 8.05 -4.25 20.97
N LYS A 149 8.97 -3.82 20.10
CA LYS A 149 8.71 -2.75 19.13
C LYS A 149 7.56 -3.14 18.18
N ASP A 150 7.52 -4.40 17.71
CA ASP A 150 6.45 -4.85 16.81
C ASP A 150 5.06 -4.74 17.47
N VAL A 151 4.97 -5.02 18.77
CA VAL A 151 3.71 -4.85 19.52
C VAL A 151 3.33 -3.38 19.63
N GLU A 152 4.29 -2.51 19.91
CA GLU A 152 4.07 -1.08 20.03
C GLU A 152 3.70 -0.44 18.69
N ASP A 153 4.34 -0.85 17.59
CA ASP A 153 4.02 -0.38 16.24
C ASP A 153 2.64 -0.89 15.80
N TYR A 154 2.33 -2.15 16.05
CA TYR A 154 1.00 -2.72 15.78
C TYR A 154 -0.12 -1.93 16.47
N LEU A 155 0.03 -1.63 17.76
CA LEU A 155 -0.97 -0.87 18.50
C LEU A 155 -1.13 0.56 17.99
N LYS A 156 -0.04 1.19 17.54
CA LYS A 156 -0.10 2.50 16.89
C LYS A 156 -0.82 2.42 15.54
N LEU A 157 -0.54 1.39 14.72
CA LEU A 157 -1.23 1.18 13.44
C LEU A 157 -2.73 1.00 13.63
N LEU A 158 -3.15 0.22 14.62
CA LEU A 158 -4.57 0.11 14.96
C LEU A 158 -5.19 1.47 15.32
N ALA A 159 -4.46 2.29 16.09
CA ALA A 159 -4.94 3.61 16.51
C ALA A 159 -4.98 4.65 15.38
N LEU A 160 -4.30 4.41 14.26
CA LEU A 160 -4.32 5.28 13.08
C LEU A 160 -5.39 4.88 12.06
N THR A 161 -6.12 3.78 12.30
CA THR A 161 -7.06 3.26 11.30
C THR A 161 -8.25 4.19 11.08
N ASP A 162 -8.73 4.89 12.10
CA ASP A 162 -9.83 5.84 11.97
C ASP A 162 -9.45 7.03 11.07
N GLU A 163 -8.30 7.65 11.28
CA GLU A 163 -7.78 8.75 10.44
C GLU A 163 -7.56 8.27 8.99
N TYR A 164 -7.03 7.07 8.82
CA TYR A 164 -6.81 6.49 7.49
C TYR A 164 -8.13 6.20 6.77
N PHE A 165 -9.15 5.71 7.48
CA PHE A 165 -10.48 5.49 6.90
C PHE A 165 -11.21 6.81 6.60
N ASP A 166 -10.99 7.86 7.37
CA ASP A 166 -11.51 9.19 7.05
C ASP A 166 -10.94 9.73 5.73
N GLN A 167 -9.67 9.45 5.44
CA GLN A 167 -9.08 9.78 4.13
C GLN A 167 -9.70 8.96 3.00
N ILE A 168 -9.92 7.64 3.19
CA ILE A 168 -10.60 6.79 2.22
C ILE A 168 -12.03 7.29 1.97
N ILE A 169 -12.76 7.65 3.01
CA ILE A 169 -14.12 8.22 2.89
C ILE A 169 -14.09 9.53 2.08
N SER A 170 -13.09 10.36 2.30
CA SER A 170 -12.93 11.62 1.56
C SER A 170 -12.65 11.34 0.08
N PHE A 171 -11.79 10.39 -0.22
CA PHE A 171 -11.48 9.93 -1.57
C PHE A 171 -12.72 9.38 -2.30
N GLU A 172 -13.51 8.52 -1.64
CA GLU A 172 -14.74 7.97 -2.24
C GLU A 172 -15.81 9.04 -2.50
N LYS A 173 -15.89 10.08 -1.65
CA LYS A 173 -16.76 11.24 -1.89
C LYS A 173 -16.29 12.03 -3.11
N GLU A 174 -14.99 12.25 -3.27
CA GLU A 174 -14.42 12.93 -4.43
C GLU A 174 -14.67 12.12 -5.72
N LYS A 175 -14.54 10.79 -5.68
CA LYS A 175 -14.94 9.91 -6.79
C LYS A 175 -16.42 10.06 -7.14
N ALA A 176 -17.30 10.15 -6.15
CA ALA A 176 -18.73 10.33 -6.38
C ALA A 176 -19.03 11.68 -7.03
N ASP A 177 -18.40 12.75 -6.57
CA ASP A 177 -18.53 14.10 -7.16
C ASP A 177 -17.99 14.14 -8.61
N ALA A 178 -16.95 13.37 -8.91
CA ALA A 178 -16.40 13.21 -10.26
C ALA A 178 -17.21 12.25 -11.16
N GLY A 179 -18.23 11.55 -10.62
CA GLY A 179 -19.01 10.55 -11.35
C GLY A 179 -18.28 9.23 -11.59
N LEU A 180 -17.25 8.94 -10.80
CA LEU A 180 -16.40 7.75 -10.88
C LEU A 180 -16.67 6.75 -9.72
N PHE A 181 -17.73 6.98 -8.93
CA PHE A 181 -18.06 6.09 -7.82
C PHE A 181 -18.51 4.72 -8.31
N MET A 182 -18.22 3.70 -7.52
CA MET A 182 -18.54 2.30 -7.80
C MET A 182 -20.04 2.05 -7.97
N SER A 183 -20.39 0.89 -8.53
CA SER A 183 -21.80 0.46 -8.64
C SER A 183 -22.44 0.25 -7.26
N ASP A 184 -23.76 0.44 -7.17
CA ASP A 184 -24.52 0.17 -5.94
C ASP A 184 -24.35 -1.28 -5.47
N PHE A 185 -24.23 -2.22 -6.39
CA PHE A 185 -23.95 -3.63 -6.04
C PHE A 185 -22.60 -3.80 -5.33
N ALA A 186 -21.54 -3.19 -5.84
CA ALA A 186 -20.23 -3.25 -5.20
C ALA A 186 -20.23 -2.54 -3.84
N CYS A 187 -20.83 -1.35 -3.77
CA CYS A 187 -20.96 -0.57 -2.55
C CYS A 187 -21.72 -1.34 -1.45
N GLN A 188 -22.87 -1.96 -1.79
CA GLN A 188 -23.65 -2.74 -0.83
C GLN A 188 -22.88 -3.96 -0.31
N ASN A 189 -22.13 -4.66 -1.18
CA ASN A 189 -21.29 -5.77 -0.73
C ASN A 189 -20.20 -5.33 0.25
N ILE A 190 -19.60 -4.16 0.04
CA ILE A 190 -18.61 -3.60 0.97
C ILE A 190 -19.25 -3.25 2.31
N ILE A 191 -20.43 -2.60 2.29
CA ILE A 191 -21.22 -2.29 3.48
C ILE A 191 -21.52 -3.58 4.27
N ASP A 192 -21.98 -4.64 3.59
CA ASP A 192 -22.32 -5.91 4.23
C ASP A 192 -21.07 -6.58 4.84
N GLN A 193 -19.92 -6.51 4.18
CA GLN A 193 -18.64 -7.00 4.71
C GLN A 193 -18.20 -6.22 5.96
N CYS A 194 -18.27 -4.89 5.92
CA CYS A 194 -17.92 -4.05 7.07
C CYS A 194 -18.83 -4.34 8.26
N ASN A 195 -20.14 -4.46 8.04
CA ASN A 195 -21.10 -4.83 9.10
C ASN A 195 -20.82 -6.22 9.67
N ALA A 196 -20.46 -7.19 8.83
CA ALA A 196 -20.11 -8.53 9.29
C ALA A 196 -18.81 -8.53 10.11
N PHE A 197 -17.83 -7.70 9.75
CA PHE A 197 -16.57 -7.56 10.47
C PHE A 197 -16.77 -7.05 11.90
N ILE A 198 -17.64 -6.07 12.10
CA ILE A 198 -17.89 -5.45 13.43
C ILE A 198 -19.02 -6.11 14.23
N ALA A 199 -19.66 -7.17 13.71
CA ALA A 199 -20.89 -7.72 14.30
C ALA A 199 -20.73 -8.28 15.74
N ASP A 200 -19.53 -8.78 16.09
CA ASP A 200 -19.23 -9.31 17.44
C ASP A 200 -17.96 -8.64 17.97
N SER A 201 -18.09 -7.38 18.38
CA SER A 201 -16.97 -6.57 18.87
C SER A 201 -16.37 -7.09 20.17
N ASP A 202 -17.17 -7.73 21.05
CA ASP A 202 -16.72 -8.21 22.35
C ASP A 202 -15.88 -9.50 22.25
N ASN A 203 -16.15 -10.35 21.22
CA ASN A 203 -15.43 -11.60 20.99
C ASN A 203 -14.71 -11.56 19.63
N HIS A 204 -14.18 -10.41 19.25
CA HIS A 204 -13.60 -10.22 17.94
C HIS A 204 -12.28 -11.03 17.78
N TYR A 205 -12.10 -11.65 16.62
CA TYR A 205 -10.93 -12.51 16.37
C TYR A 205 -9.58 -11.79 16.49
N LEU A 206 -9.53 -10.45 16.24
CA LEU A 206 -8.31 -9.66 16.47
C LEU A 206 -7.91 -9.58 17.95
N ILE A 207 -8.85 -9.75 18.89
CA ILE A 207 -8.52 -9.88 20.31
C ILE A 207 -7.85 -11.25 20.58
N GLU A 208 -8.43 -12.32 20.05
CA GLU A 208 -7.93 -13.69 20.24
C GLU A 208 -6.56 -13.88 19.58
N THR A 209 -6.40 -13.42 18.34
CA THR A 209 -5.14 -13.55 17.60
C THR A 209 -4.03 -12.72 18.24
N PHE A 210 -4.33 -11.48 18.71
CA PHE A 210 -3.39 -10.68 19.49
C PHE A 210 -2.96 -11.42 20.76
N ASN A 211 -3.91 -11.93 21.54
CA ASN A 211 -3.62 -12.66 22.78
C ASN A 211 -2.73 -13.88 22.53
N THR A 212 -2.99 -14.59 21.45
CA THR A 212 -2.18 -15.76 21.05
C THR A 212 -0.75 -15.36 20.66
N ARG A 213 -0.57 -14.24 19.96
CA ARG A 213 0.77 -13.76 19.54
C ARG A 213 1.57 -13.19 20.70
N ILE A 214 0.94 -12.38 21.58
CA ILE A 214 1.63 -11.82 22.76
C ILE A 214 2.08 -12.89 23.73
N ASP A 215 1.35 -14.02 23.85
CA ASP A 215 1.75 -15.15 24.69
C ASP A 215 3.03 -15.83 24.20
N LYS A 216 3.21 -15.92 22.90
CA LYS A 216 4.41 -16.50 22.27
C LYS A 216 5.64 -15.59 22.37
N LEU A 217 5.45 -14.29 22.52
CA LEU A 217 6.55 -13.35 22.59
C LEU A 217 7.34 -13.55 23.89
N THR A 218 8.63 -13.78 23.75
CA THR A 218 9.59 -13.89 24.87
C THR A 218 10.11 -12.49 25.24
N GLY A 219 10.60 -12.34 26.49
CA GLY A 219 11.21 -11.10 26.96
C GLY A 219 10.24 -10.10 27.58
N LEU A 220 8.93 -10.35 27.56
CA LEU A 220 7.92 -9.57 28.28
C LEU A 220 7.52 -10.27 29.58
N THR A 221 7.32 -9.48 30.63
CA THR A 221 6.71 -9.94 31.89
C THR A 221 5.21 -10.17 31.70
N GLN A 222 4.58 -10.96 32.56
CA GLN A 222 3.13 -11.17 32.53
C GLN A 222 2.37 -9.85 32.65
N SER A 223 2.81 -8.94 33.51
CA SER A 223 2.19 -7.61 33.69
C SER A 223 2.24 -6.77 32.41
N GLU A 224 3.34 -6.82 31.64
CA GLU A 224 3.43 -6.14 30.35
C GLU A 224 2.49 -6.77 29.33
N LYS A 225 2.43 -8.10 29.26
CA LYS A 225 1.50 -8.80 28.37
C LYS A 225 0.04 -8.44 28.67
N ASP A 226 -0.34 -8.43 29.95
CA ASP A 226 -1.70 -8.08 30.37
C ASP A 226 -2.00 -6.60 30.06
N HIS A 227 -1.03 -5.71 30.20
CA HIS A 227 -1.17 -4.32 29.82
C HIS A 227 -1.42 -4.17 28.31
N TYR A 228 -0.64 -4.84 27.45
CA TYR A 228 -0.83 -4.78 26.00
C TYR A 228 -2.17 -5.38 25.55
N ARG A 229 -2.67 -6.45 26.20
CA ARG A 229 -4.02 -6.98 25.93
C ARG A 229 -5.10 -5.93 26.14
N LEU A 230 -5.05 -5.27 27.30
CA LEU A 230 -6.01 -4.19 27.63
C LEU A 230 -5.91 -3.02 26.65
N GLN A 231 -4.69 -2.66 26.22
CA GLN A 231 -4.51 -1.64 25.20
C GLN A 231 -5.10 -2.06 23.85
N ASN A 232 -4.85 -3.30 23.41
CA ASN A 232 -5.40 -3.81 22.16
C ASN A 232 -6.94 -3.77 22.15
N GLU A 233 -7.59 -4.32 23.19
CA GLU A 233 -9.06 -4.28 23.31
C GLU A 233 -9.58 -2.84 23.27
N LYS A 234 -8.96 -1.95 24.04
CA LYS A 234 -9.35 -0.55 24.08
C LYS A 234 -9.24 0.12 22.71
N ILE A 235 -8.10 -0.07 21.99
CA ILE A 235 -7.88 0.54 20.69
C ILE A 235 -8.85 -0.02 19.64
N LEU A 236 -9.16 -1.31 19.66
CA LEU A 236 -10.16 -1.89 18.77
C LEU A 236 -11.53 -1.20 18.96
N HIS A 237 -11.95 -0.96 20.20
CA HIS A 237 -13.21 -0.28 20.48
C HIS A 237 -13.19 1.22 20.21
N GLU A 238 -12.06 1.90 20.37
CA GLU A 238 -11.95 3.34 20.20
C GLU A 238 -11.66 3.77 18.75
N HIS A 239 -10.99 2.93 17.96
CA HIS A 239 -10.52 3.29 16.63
C HIS A 239 -11.02 2.34 15.54
N ILE A 240 -10.84 1.00 15.68
CA ILE A 240 -11.16 0.06 14.61
C ILE A 240 -12.68 -0.01 14.35
N PHE A 241 -13.47 -0.36 15.35
CA PHE A 241 -14.92 -0.52 15.14
C PHE A 241 -15.59 0.79 14.73
N PRO A 242 -15.28 1.95 15.33
CA PRO A 242 -15.80 3.23 14.86
C PRO A 242 -15.38 3.60 13.43
N ALA A 243 -14.15 3.26 13.00
CA ALA A 243 -13.70 3.49 11.62
C ALA A 243 -14.61 2.75 10.62
N TYR A 244 -14.92 1.47 10.89
CA TYR A 244 -15.81 0.69 10.05
C TYR A 244 -17.28 1.18 10.11
N GLU A 245 -17.76 1.59 11.28
CA GLU A 245 -19.09 2.19 11.43
C GLU A 245 -19.22 3.48 10.59
N ASN A 246 -18.21 4.34 10.65
CA ASN A 246 -18.14 5.57 9.86
C ASN A 246 -18.07 5.29 8.36
N LEU A 247 -17.27 4.28 7.95
CA LEU A 247 -17.20 3.85 6.57
C LEU A 247 -18.55 3.35 6.04
N VAL A 248 -19.24 2.51 6.82
CA VAL A 248 -20.59 2.02 6.49
C VAL A 248 -21.59 3.19 6.35
N ALA A 249 -21.56 4.15 7.28
CA ALA A 249 -22.42 5.33 7.21
C ALA A 249 -22.14 6.15 5.94
N ALA A 250 -20.87 6.45 5.66
CA ALA A 250 -20.48 7.22 4.48
C ALA A 250 -20.85 6.51 3.16
N LEU A 251 -20.58 5.21 3.04
CA LEU A 251 -20.95 4.44 1.85
C LEU A 251 -22.48 4.34 1.68
N THR A 252 -23.22 4.25 2.79
CA THR A 252 -24.69 4.27 2.74
C THR A 252 -25.22 5.59 2.19
N ASP A 253 -24.61 6.70 2.56
CA ASP A 253 -24.97 8.03 2.04
C ASP A 253 -24.60 8.20 0.54
N LEU A 254 -23.60 7.44 0.06
CA LEU A 254 -23.16 7.47 -1.32
C LEU A 254 -23.92 6.48 -2.22
N LEU A 255 -24.78 5.59 -1.70
CA LEU A 255 -25.61 4.71 -2.51
C LEU A 255 -26.48 5.52 -3.48
N GLY A 256 -26.53 5.11 -4.74
CA GLY A 256 -27.21 5.82 -5.81
C GLY A 256 -26.34 6.88 -6.51
N SER A 257 -25.11 7.13 -6.06
CA SER A 257 -24.17 8.03 -6.74
C SER A 257 -23.44 7.37 -7.92
N GLY A 258 -23.45 6.04 -7.99
CA GLY A 258 -22.82 5.30 -9.10
C GLY A 258 -23.46 5.63 -10.44
N THR A 259 -22.62 5.97 -11.41
CA THR A 259 -23.05 6.31 -12.78
C THR A 259 -22.89 5.15 -13.77
N ASN A 260 -22.22 4.07 -13.34
CA ASN A 260 -21.81 2.97 -14.20
C ASN A 260 -21.88 1.63 -13.45
N GLU A 261 -22.68 0.70 -13.96
CA GLU A 261 -22.84 -0.66 -13.42
C GLU A 261 -21.91 -1.70 -14.07
N ASN A 262 -21.08 -1.30 -15.05
CA ASN A 262 -20.32 -2.21 -15.90
C ASN A 262 -18.81 -2.26 -15.59
N GLY A 263 -18.34 -1.47 -14.61
CA GLY A 263 -16.95 -1.45 -14.16
C GLY A 263 -16.06 -0.43 -14.86
N LEU A 264 -14.78 -0.43 -14.48
CA LEU A 264 -13.80 0.61 -14.76
C LEU A 264 -13.70 1.04 -16.23
N CYS A 265 -13.64 0.09 -17.16
CA CYS A 265 -13.46 0.41 -18.59
C CYS A 265 -14.64 1.14 -19.24
N TYR A 266 -15.76 1.29 -18.54
CA TYR A 266 -16.94 2.03 -19.01
C TYR A 266 -17.03 3.45 -18.43
N PHE A 267 -16.13 3.82 -17.56
CA PHE A 267 -15.97 5.22 -17.17
C PHE A 267 -15.28 6.03 -18.29
N PRO A 268 -15.48 7.35 -18.34
CA PRO A 268 -14.66 8.20 -19.20
C PRO A 268 -13.18 7.89 -18.96
N GLU A 269 -12.38 7.80 -20.01
CA GLU A 269 -10.93 7.48 -19.91
C GLU A 269 -10.57 6.15 -19.20
N GLY A 270 -11.54 5.38 -18.69
CA GLY A 270 -11.30 4.13 -17.96
C GLY A 270 -10.52 3.07 -18.76
N LYS A 271 -10.59 3.11 -20.10
CA LYS A 271 -9.74 2.26 -20.95
C LYS A 271 -8.29 2.72 -20.96
N GLN A 272 -8.07 4.02 -21.02
CA GLN A 272 -6.73 4.62 -21.00
C GLN A 272 -6.04 4.32 -19.66
N TYR A 273 -6.79 4.39 -18.56
CA TYR A 273 -6.29 4.01 -17.25
C TYR A 273 -5.85 2.54 -17.18
N TYR A 274 -6.54 1.65 -17.89
CA TYR A 274 -6.30 0.21 -17.84
C TYR A 274 -5.20 -0.26 -18.81
N GLU A 275 -4.98 0.44 -19.93
CA GLU A 275 -4.02 0.12 -21.00
C GLU A 275 -2.61 0.60 -20.66
#